data_6faae80a2debe5131b9e770effa7fad2
#
_entry.id   6faae80a2debe5131b9e770effa7fad2
#
_cell.length_a   1.000
_cell.length_b   1.000
_cell.length_c   1.000
_cell.angle_alpha   90.00
_cell.angle_beta   90.00
_cell.angle_gamma   90.00
#
_symmetry.space_group_name_H-M   'P 1'
#
loop_
_entity.id
_entity.type
_entity.pdbx_description
1 polymer ?
#
loop_
_entity_poly.entity_id
_entity_poly.type
_entity_poly.pdbx_seq_one_letter_code
_entity_poly.pdbx_strand_id
1 'polypeptide(L)'
;MKTTAMAALCAALLAGCAPDQFSSYKATGFNAFVDTAAVQCAPLQVGPMLITQNYEAPNYAAAQYGVWLDQTSNLYYKRITPEAYLQNINNLFPGERTATATQCLVSKLPPPEQRPSAPR
;
A
#
# COMPACT_ATOMS: atom_id res chain seq x y z
N MET A 1 36.40 5.03 26.95
CA MET A 1 36.45 4.98 25.49
C MET A 1 35.69 3.82 24.89
N LYS A 2 35.83 2.60 25.41
CA LYS A 2 35.13 1.44 24.90
C LYS A 2 33.60 1.52 25.09
N THR A 3 33.15 2.12 26.19
CA THR A 3 31.72 2.28 26.49
C THR A 3 31.00 3.27 25.56
N THR A 4 31.69 4.31 25.09
CA THR A 4 31.11 5.30 24.19
C THR A 4 30.90 4.73 22.79
N ALA A 5 31.78 3.86 22.32
CA ALA A 5 31.64 3.24 21.00
C ALA A 5 30.45 2.27 20.95
N MET A 6 30.24 1.53 22.05
CA MET A 6 29.08 0.61 22.13
C MET A 6 27.75 1.35 22.17
N ALA A 7 27.68 2.47 22.87
CA ALA A 7 26.45 3.28 22.93
C ALA A 7 26.09 3.85 21.55
N ALA A 8 27.09 4.29 20.78
CA ALA A 8 26.86 4.80 19.43
C ALA A 8 26.35 3.70 18.48
N LEU A 9 26.86 2.48 18.61
CA LEU A 9 26.43 1.36 17.80
C LEU A 9 24.98 0.96 18.08
N CYS A 10 24.57 0.94 19.34
CA CYS A 10 23.19 0.65 19.72
C CYS A 10 22.22 1.71 19.21
N ALA A 11 22.58 2.99 19.24
CA ALA A 11 21.76 4.07 18.71
C ALA A 11 21.56 3.94 17.20
N ALA A 12 22.61 3.55 16.46
CA ALA A 12 22.52 3.35 15.01
C ALA A 12 21.61 2.18 14.66
N LEU A 13 21.65 1.10 15.43
CA LEU A 13 20.79 -0.07 15.22
C LEU A 13 19.30 0.28 15.47
N LEU A 14 19.00 1.06 16.50
CA LEU A 14 17.65 1.50 16.80
C LEU A 14 17.09 2.41 15.70
N ALA A 15 17.91 3.33 15.18
CA ALA A 15 17.50 4.19 14.09
C ALA A 15 17.22 3.39 12.81
N GLY A 16 17.99 2.34 12.52
CA GLY A 16 17.80 1.48 11.38
C GLY A 16 16.55 0.60 11.44
N CYS A 17 15.99 0.40 12.63
CA CYS A 17 14.80 -0.43 12.83
C CYS A 17 13.51 0.37 12.92
N ALA A 18 13.55 1.70 12.80
CA ALA A 18 12.36 2.55 12.88
C ALA A 18 11.55 2.47 11.56
N PRO A 19 10.37 1.82 11.53
CA PRO A 19 9.61 1.66 10.30
C PRO A 19 9.05 2.97 9.75
N ASP A 20 8.85 3.97 10.59
CA ASP A 20 8.24 5.24 10.19
C ASP A 20 9.10 6.05 9.23
N GLN A 21 10.42 6.03 9.39
CA GLN A 21 11.32 6.74 8.47
C GLN A 21 11.31 6.13 7.08
N PHE A 22 11.13 4.84 7.02
CA PHE A 22 11.06 4.12 5.75
C PHE A 22 9.75 4.43 5.02
N SER A 23 8.62 4.36 5.73
CA SER A 23 7.31 4.56 5.12
C SER A 23 7.09 6.00 4.67
N SER A 24 7.57 7.01 5.41
CA SER A 24 7.32 8.42 5.08
C SER A 24 7.99 8.86 3.78
N TYR A 25 9.15 8.32 3.45
CA TYR A 25 9.87 8.69 2.24
C TYR A 25 9.41 7.91 1.01
N LYS A 26 9.29 6.60 1.13
CA LYS A 26 8.98 5.73 -0.01
C LYS A 26 7.50 5.58 -0.27
N ALA A 27 6.68 5.76 0.75
CA ALA A 27 5.24 5.62 0.61
C ALA A 27 4.55 6.83 -0.01
N THR A 28 5.25 7.97 -0.21
CA THR A 28 4.63 9.19 -0.75
C THR A 28 3.98 8.94 -2.11
N GLY A 29 4.69 8.30 -3.03
CA GLY A 29 4.15 7.99 -4.35
C GLY A 29 3.01 6.98 -4.29
N PHE A 30 3.13 5.98 -3.44
CA PHE A 30 2.09 4.99 -3.23
C PHE A 30 0.82 5.63 -2.64
N ASN A 31 0.99 6.47 -1.61
CA ASN A 31 -0.16 7.15 -1.01
C ASN A 31 -0.86 8.07 -2.00
N ALA A 32 -0.11 8.79 -2.81
CA ALA A 32 -0.67 9.62 -3.87
C ALA A 32 -1.46 8.79 -4.89
N PHE A 33 -0.96 7.63 -5.25
CA PHE A 33 -1.66 6.71 -6.14
C PHE A 33 -2.98 6.25 -5.54
N VAL A 34 -2.98 5.82 -4.27
CA VAL A 34 -4.19 5.37 -3.60
C VAL A 34 -5.21 6.49 -3.49
N ASP A 35 -4.78 7.69 -3.12
CA ASP A 35 -5.66 8.86 -3.02
C ASP A 35 -6.26 9.24 -4.37
N THR A 36 -5.45 9.18 -5.43
CA THR A 36 -5.91 9.44 -6.79
C THR A 36 -6.97 8.43 -7.21
N ALA A 37 -6.73 7.15 -6.94
CA ALA A 37 -7.70 6.09 -7.25
C ALA A 37 -9.00 6.29 -6.46
N ALA A 38 -8.90 6.66 -5.19
CA ALA A 38 -10.07 6.89 -4.36
C ALA A 38 -10.96 8.01 -4.91
N VAL A 39 -10.35 9.04 -5.48
CA VAL A 39 -11.08 10.18 -6.06
C VAL A 39 -11.58 9.84 -7.46
N GLN A 40 -10.72 9.34 -8.33
CA GLN A 40 -11.03 9.14 -9.74
C GLN A 40 -11.84 7.87 -10.01
N CYS A 41 -11.76 6.89 -9.12
CA CYS A 41 -12.51 5.65 -9.21
C CYS A 41 -13.69 5.59 -8.23
N ALA A 42 -14.11 6.74 -7.72
CA ALA A 42 -15.20 6.77 -6.75
C ALA A 42 -16.51 6.24 -7.38
N PRO A 43 -17.28 5.40 -6.68
CA PRO A 43 -16.99 4.83 -5.36
C PRO A 43 -15.98 3.68 -5.43
N LEU A 44 -14.89 3.79 -4.71
CA LEU A 44 -13.88 2.72 -4.64
C LEU A 44 -14.30 1.71 -3.57
N GLN A 45 -15.19 0.83 -3.95
CA GLN A 45 -15.76 -0.17 -3.06
C GLN A 45 -14.95 -1.45 -3.15
N VAL A 46 -14.35 -1.86 -2.01
CA VAL A 46 -13.59 -3.11 -1.91
C VAL A 46 -14.20 -3.93 -0.78
N GLY A 47 -14.93 -4.98 -1.12
CA GLY A 47 -15.71 -5.72 -0.14
C GLY A 47 -16.63 -4.78 0.65
N PRO A 48 -16.60 -4.83 1.98
CA PRO A 48 -17.42 -3.92 2.80
C PRO A 48 -16.87 -2.50 2.93
N MET A 49 -15.67 -2.24 2.38
CA MET A 49 -14.98 -0.97 2.57
C MET A 49 -15.27 -0.01 1.42
N LEU A 50 -15.66 1.22 1.75
CA LEU A 50 -15.71 2.32 0.79
C LEU A 50 -14.49 3.19 1.02
N ILE A 51 -13.48 3.02 0.16
CA ILE A 51 -12.20 3.68 0.33
C ILE A 51 -12.27 5.08 -0.26
N THR A 52 -12.04 6.06 0.59
CA THR A 52 -12.03 7.47 0.25
C THR A 52 -10.63 8.04 0.43
N GLN A 53 -10.42 9.26 -0.03
CA GLN A 53 -9.18 9.97 0.22
C GLN A 53 -8.97 10.09 1.74
N ASN A 54 -7.76 9.79 2.21
CA ASN A 54 -7.42 9.76 3.63
C ASN A 54 -8.29 8.77 4.43
N TYR A 55 -8.60 7.63 3.82
CA TYR A 55 -9.45 6.62 4.45
C TYR A 55 -8.82 6.09 5.75
N GLU A 56 -9.62 6.07 6.79
CA GLU A 56 -9.26 5.45 8.07
C GLU A 56 -10.20 4.28 8.32
N ALA A 57 -9.64 3.07 8.33
CA ALA A 57 -10.45 1.88 8.53
C ALA A 57 -10.97 1.81 9.96
N PRO A 58 -12.28 1.61 10.15
CA PRO A 58 -12.80 1.33 11.50
C PRO A 58 -12.25 0.00 12.01
N ASN A 59 -12.31 -0.19 13.32
CA ASN A 59 -11.71 -1.37 13.97
C ASN A 59 -12.15 -2.70 13.34
N TYR A 60 -13.42 -2.82 12.98
CA TYR A 60 -13.95 -4.05 12.39
C TYR A 60 -13.42 -4.33 10.97
N ALA A 61 -12.88 -3.33 10.29
CA ALA A 61 -12.35 -3.46 8.93
C ALA A 61 -10.83 -3.31 8.87
N ALA A 62 -10.16 -3.07 9.99
CA ALA A 62 -8.73 -2.77 10.00
C ALA A 62 -7.88 -3.89 9.39
N ALA A 63 -8.20 -5.15 9.71
CA ALA A 63 -7.47 -6.30 9.17
C ALA A 63 -7.66 -6.43 7.65
N GLN A 64 -8.89 -6.26 7.19
CA GLN A 64 -9.22 -6.32 5.75
C GLN A 64 -8.56 -5.17 4.98
N TYR A 65 -8.54 -3.99 5.55
CA TYR A 65 -7.86 -2.84 4.95
C TYR A 65 -6.36 -3.07 4.87
N GLY A 66 -5.76 -3.66 5.90
CA GLY A 66 -4.35 -4.02 5.89
C GLY A 66 -4.00 -5.01 4.77
N VAL A 67 -4.84 -6.03 4.57
CA VAL A 67 -4.67 -6.99 3.48
C VAL A 67 -4.77 -6.31 2.13
N TRP A 68 -5.76 -5.44 1.95
CA TRP A 68 -5.92 -4.69 0.71
C TRP A 68 -4.73 -3.77 0.44
N LEU A 69 -4.26 -3.05 1.46
CA LEU A 69 -3.08 -2.19 1.33
C LEU A 69 -1.84 -2.99 0.94
N ASP A 70 -1.65 -4.16 1.55
CA ASP A 70 -0.52 -5.03 1.24
C ASP A 70 -0.54 -5.45 -0.24
N GLN A 71 -1.67 -5.93 -0.72
CA GLN A 71 -1.82 -6.31 -2.12
C GLN A 71 -1.61 -5.11 -3.05
N THR A 72 -2.17 -3.97 -2.71
CA THR A 72 -2.07 -2.76 -3.54
C THR A 72 -0.65 -2.23 -3.57
N SER A 73 0.08 -2.31 -2.46
CA SER A 73 1.49 -1.94 -2.44
C SER A 73 2.34 -2.90 -3.29
N ASN A 74 2.04 -4.19 -3.25
CA ASN A 74 2.73 -5.17 -4.09
C ASN A 74 2.53 -4.88 -5.58
N LEU A 75 1.34 -4.44 -5.96
CA LEU A 75 1.07 -3.99 -7.32
C LEU A 75 1.89 -2.74 -7.67
N TYR A 76 1.82 -1.72 -6.83
CA TYR A 76 2.50 -0.44 -7.08
C TYR A 76 4.01 -0.61 -7.18
N TYR A 77 4.60 -1.40 -6.28
CA TYR A 77 6.06 -1.63 -6.24
C TYR A 77 6.53 -2.77 -7.15
N LYS A 78 5.70 -3.22 -8.07
CA LYS A 78 6.05 -4.20 -9.11
C LYS A 78 6.43 -5.59 -8.57
N ARG A 79 5.89 -5.97 -7.41
CA ARG A 79 6.09 -7.31 -6.87
C ARG A 79 5.14 -8.32 -7.49
N ILE A 80 3.97 -7.87 -7.92
CA ILE A 80 2.98 -8.68 -8.63
C ILE A 80 2.53 -7.94 -9.89
N THR A 81 2.03 -8.68 -10.86
CA THR A 81 1.49 -8.11 -12.08
C THR A 81 0.07 -7.57 -11.84
N PRO A 82 -0.42 -6.65 -12.71
CA PRO A 82 -1.80 -6.21 -12.65
C PRO A 82 -2.81 -7.37 -12.73
N GLU A 83 -2.53 -8.37 -13.55
CA GLU A 83 -3.40 -9.55 -13.70
C GLU A 83 -3.48 -10.35 -12.39
N ALA A 84 -2.32 -10.56 -11.75
CA ALA A 84 -2.27 -11.25 -10.45
C ALA A 84 -3.00 -10.46 -9.37
N TYR A 85 -2.85 -9.14 -9.39
CA TYR A 85 -3.54 -8.26 -8.44
C TYR A 85 -5.06 -8.37 -8.60
N LEU A 86 -5.58 -8.27 -9.83
CA LEU A 86 -7.01 -8.40 -10.09
C LEU A 86 -7.54 -9.73 -9.57
N GLN A 87 -6.81 -10.80 -9.83
CA GLN A 87 -7.20 -12.14 -9.38
C GLN A 87 -7.18 -12.24 -7.85
N ASN A 88 -6.13 -11.74 -7.21
CA ASN A 88 -5.99 -11.80 -5.76
C ASN A 88 -7.10 -11.01 -5.06
N ILE A 89 -7.37 -9.79 -5.53
CA ILE A 89 -8.43 -8.95 -4.94
C ILE A 89 -9.80 -9.59 -5.15
N ASN A 90 -10.04 -10.15 -6.33
CA ASN A 90 -11.31 -10.81 -6.61
C ASN A 90 -11.54 -12.04 -5.73
N ASN A 91 -10.46 -12.76 -5.38
CA ASN A 91 -10.53 -13.90 -4.47
C ASN A 91 -10.74 -13.47 -3.01
N LEU A 92 -10.08 -12.39 -2.60
CA LEU A 92 -10.18 -11.88 -1.22
C LEU A 92 -11.49 -11.16 -0.95
N PHE A 93 -11.97 -10.41 -1.94
CA PHE A 93 -13.18 -9.58 -1.83
C PHE A 93 -14.04 -9.80 -3.07
N PRO A 94 -14.74 -10.95 -3.14
CA PRO A 94 -15.55 -11.26 -4.33
C PRO A 94 -16.73 -10.29 -4.46
N GLY A 95 -17.15 -10.08 -5.69
CA GLY A 95 -18.29 -9.23 -5.99
C GLY A 95 -18.03 -8.29 -7.15
N GLU A 96 -19.10 -7.91 -7.82
CA GLU A 96 -19.02 -7.10 -9.03
C GLU A 96 -18.56 -5.67 -8.77
N ARG A 97 -18.99 -5.08 -7.66
CA ARG A 97 -18.56 -3.73 -7.28
C ARG A 97 -17.06 -3.66 -7.02
N THR A 98 -16.53 -4.66 -6.32
CA THR A 98 -15.09 -4.77 -6.07
C THR A 98 -14.34 -4.96 -7.37
N ALA A 99 -14.81 -5.82 -8.25
CA ALA A 99 -14.18 -6.06 -9.54
C ALA A 99 -14.11 -4.77 -10.38
N THR A 100 -15.20 -4.02 -10.45
CA THR A 100 -15.27 -2.76 -11.20
C THR A 100 -14.32 -1.72 -10.60
N ALA A 101 -14.35 -1.56 -9.29
CA ALA A 101 -13.48 -0.60 -8.60
C ALA A 101 -12.00 -0.95 -8.77
N THR A 102 -11.66 -2.23 -8.69
CA THR A 102 -10.28 -2.72 -8.81
C THR A 102 -9.76 -2.52 -10.23
N GLN A 103 -10.57 -2.76 -11.25
CA GLN A 103 -10.21 -2.49 -12.64
C GLN A 103 -9.94 -1.00 -12.86
N CYS A 104 -10.77 -0.14 -12.30
CA CYS A 104 -10.53 1.30 -12.37
C CYS A 104 -9.21 1.68 -11.71
N LEU A 105 -8.95 1.16 -10.51
CA LEU A 105 -7.70 1.42 -9.78
C LEU A 105 -6.48 1.01 -10.63
N VAL A 106 -6.52 -0.17 -11.21
CA VAL A 106 -5.42 -0.64 -12.07
C VAL A 106 -5.22 0.27 -13.27
N SER A 107 -6.31 0.82 -13.82
CA SER A 107 -6.23 1.75 -14.96
C SER A 107 -5.53 3.07 -14.61
N LYS A 108 -5.47 3.41 -13.32
CA LYS A 108 -4.78 4.63 -12.83
C LYS A 108 -3.33 4.38 -12.45
N LEU A 109 -2.86 3.15 -12.57
CA LEU A 109 -1.50 2.79 -12.22
C LEU A 109 -0.49 3.50 -13.12
N PRO A 110 0.51 4.19 -12.56
CA PRO A 110 1.56 4.80 -13.38
C PRO A 110 2.33 3.74 -14.16
N PRO A 111 2.96 4.09 -15.29
CA PRO A 111 3.78 3.15 -16.05
C PRO A 111 4.88 2.52 -15.19
N PRO A 112 5.30 1.27 -15.50
CA PRO A 112 6.31 0.58 -14.68
C PRO A 112 7.60 1.37 -14.48
N GLU A 113 8.04 2.12 -15.48
CA GLU A 113 9.26 2.93 -15.41
C GLU A 113 9.15 4.10 -14.45
N GLN A 114 7.92 4.51 -14.10
CA GLN A 114 7.68 5.59 -13.13
C GLN A 114 7.44 5.09 -11.73
N ARG A 115 7.33 3.78 -11.55
CA ARG A 115 7.07 3.18 -10.25
C ARG A 115 8.36 2.56 -9.70
N PRO A 116 8.74 2.90 -8.46
CA PRO A 116 9.93 2.29 -7.88
C PRO A 116 9.70 0.82 -7.53
N SER A 117 10.77 0.05 -7.51
CA SER A 117 10.75 -1.26 -6.88
C SER A 117 10.91 -1.08 -5.38
N ALA A 118 10.13 -1.82 -4.58
CA ALA A 118 10.27 -1.75 -3.15
C ALA A 118 11.61 -2.36 -2.72
N PRO A 119 12.32 -1.76 -1.77
CA PRO A 119 13.49 -2.40 -1.19
C PRO A 119 13.06 -3.63 -0.40
N ARG A 120 13.94 -4.62 -0.40
CA ARG A 120 13.73 -5.87 0.33
C ARG A 120 14.18 -5.76 1.77
#